data_1a01293adb4ea678dfa66d789c499220
#
_entry.id   1a01293adb4ea678dfa66d789c499220
#
_cell.length_a   1.000
_cell.length_b   1.000
_cell.length_c   1.000
_cell.angle_alpha   90.00
_cell.angle_beta   90.00
_cell.angle_gamma   90.00
#
_symmetry.space_group_name_H-M   'P 1'
#
loop_
_entity.id
_entity.type
_entity.pdbx_description
1 polymer ?
#
loop_
_entity_poly.entity_id
_entity_poly.type
_entity_poly.pdbx_seq_one_letter_code
_entity_poly.pdbx_strand_id
1 'polypeptide(L)' 'MENTMKMYVTADEAAQSLGVSRGYAYKIIRGLNNELKEKGYRVISGKLPTKYFEEKFYGMAVG' A
#
# COMPACT_ATOMS: atom_id res chain seq x y z
N MET A 1 14.78 -1.78 16.92
CA MET A 1 14.48 -1.63 16.50
C MET A 1 13.72 -1.60 16.01
N GLU A 2 13.29 -1.52 16.02
CA GLU A 2 12.67 -1.41 15.67
C GLU A 2 12.36 -1.66 14.68
N ASN A 3 12.27 -2.35 14.67
CA ASN A 3 11.94 -2.60 13.57
C ASN A 3 10.99 -1.79 12.98
N THR A 4 11.28 -1.14 12.39
CA THR A 4 10.45 -0.17 11.81
C THR A 4 9.71 -0.65 10.63
N MET A 5 9.99 -1.81 10.24
CA MET A 5 9.39 -2.34 9.05
C MET A 5 7.98 -2.77 9.33
N LYS A 6 7.04 -2.12 8.72
CA LYS A 6 5.65 -2.50 8.85
C LYS A 6 5.30 -3.51 7.78
N MET A 7 4.48 -4.48 8.14
CA MET A 7 4.03 -5.44 7.15
C MET A 7 2.98 -4.85 6.23
N TYR A 8 2.23 -3.87 6.71
CA TYR A 8 1.15 -3.27 5.93
C TYR A 8 1.24 -1.76 5.94
N VAL A 9 0.84 -1.17 4.83
CA VAL A 9 0.74 0.27 4.67
C VAL A 9 -0.73 0.64 4.73
N THR A 10 -1.05 1.69 5.51
CA THR A 10 -2.43 2.18 5.57
C THR A 10 -2.64 3.25 4.51
N ALA A 11 -3.91 3.62 4.31
CA ALA A 11 -4.23 4.67 3.35
C ALA A 11 -3.58 5.99 3.75
N ASP A 12 -3.53 6.30 5.05
CA ASP A 12 -2.89 7.53 5.50
C ASP A 12 -1.41 7.53 5.17
N GLU A 13 -0.74 6.42 5.42
CA GLU A 13 0.68 6.30 5.14
C GLU A 13 0.97 6.39 3.65
N ALA A 14 0.13 5.72 2.86
CA ALA A 14 0.29 5.76 1.41
C ALA A 14 0.08 7.18 0.89
N ALA A 15 -0.89 7.88 1.45
CA ALA A 15 -1.16 9.25 1.02
C ALA A 15 0.05 10.14 1.26
N GLN A 16 0.68 9.99 2.41
CA GLN A 16 1.87 10.78 2.71
C GLN A 16 3.02 10.41 1.81
N SER A 17 3.22 9.12 1.58
CA SER A 17 4.33 8.68 0.74
C SER A 17 4.18 9.12 -0.70
N LEU A 18 2.96 9.08 -1.21
CA LEU A 18 2.71 9.41 -2.61
C LEU A 18 2.40 10.87 -2.84
N GLY A 19 2.14 11.61 -1.77
CA GLY A 19 1.79 13.02 -1.92
C GLY A 19 0.41 13.23 -2.50
N VAL A 20 -0.53 12.36 -2.18
CA VAL A 20 -1.89 12.45 -2.70
C VAL A 20 -2.87 12.51 -1.53
N SER A 21 -4.14 12.75 -1.84
CA SER A 21 -5.15 12.79 -0.80
C SER A 21 -5.38 11.39 -0.24
N ARG A 22 -5.90 11.35 0.98
CA ARG A 22 -6.20 10.10 1.63
C ARG A 22 -7.22 9.28 0.83
N GLY A 23 -8.24 9.96 0.32
CA GLY A 23 -9.26 9.28 -0.47
C GLY A 23 -8.68 8.64 -1.71
N TYR A 24 -7.78 9.34 -2.36
CA TYR A 24 -7.14 8.80 -3.56
C TYR A 24 -6.24 7.62 -3.20
N ALA A 25 -5.51 7.75 -2.10
CA ALA A 25 -4.67 6.64 -1.65
C ALA A 25 -5.52 5.41 -1.31
N TYR A 26 -6.66 5.63 -0.71
CA TYR A 26 -7.56 4.53 -0.39
C TYR A 26 -8.01 3.80 -1.67
N LYS A 27 -8.31 4.56 -2.71
CA LYS A 27 -8.69 3.98 -3.99
C LYS A 27 -7.57 3.13 -4.57
N ILE A 28 -6.35 3.64 -4.48
CA ILE A 28 -5.19 2.90 -4.97
C ILE A 28 -5.05 1.59 -4.22
N ILE A 29 -5.11 1.65 -2.89
CA ILE A 29 -4.97 0.46 -2.09
C ILE A 29 -6.07 -0.54 -2.40
N ARG A 30 -7.27 -0.06 -2.57
CA ARG A 30 -8.40 -0.93 -2.87
C ARG A 30 -8.19 -1.67 -4.18
N GLY A 31 -7.70 -0.96 -5.20
CA GLY A 31 -7.43 -1.58 -6.48
C GLY A 31 -6.34 -2.63 -6.39
N LEU A 32 -5.27 -2.32 -5.67
CA LEU A 32 -4.18 -3.28 -5.53
C LEU A 32 -4.61 -4.48 -4.70
N ASN A 33 -5.45 -4.27 -3.71
CA ASN A 33 -5.98 -5.38 -2.94
C ASN A 33 -6.82 -6.30 -3.81
N ASN A 34 -7.57 -5.74 -4.73
CA ASN A 34 -8.34 -6.56 -5.66
C ASN A 34 -7.44 -7.45 -6.50
N GLU A 35 -6.29 -6.90 -6.92
CA GLU A 35 -5.32 -7.69 -7.66
C GLU A 35 -4.81 -8.87 -6.84
N LEU A 36 -4.48 -8.59 -5.58
CA LEU A 36 -3.99 -9.64 -4.70
C LEU A 36 -5.04 -10.70 -4.47
N LYS A 37 -6.27 -10.28 -4.32
CA LYS A 37 -7.36 -11.19 -4.11
C LYS A 37 -7.52 -12.14 -5.29
N GLU A 38 -7.40 -11.60 -6.49
CA GLU A 38 -7.50 -12.41 -7.69
C GLU A 38 -6.37 -13.42 -7.78
N LYS A 39 -5.23 -13.09 -7.19
CA LYS A 39 -4.10 -14.01 -7.15
C LYS A 39 -4.22 -15.04 -6.05
N GLY A 40 -5.26 -14.96 -5.25
CA GLY A 40 -5.50 -15.94 -4.21
C GLY A 40 -5.02 -15.54 -2.84
N TYR A 41 -4.58 -14.30 -2.67
CA TYR A 41 -4.10 -13.84 -1.38
C TYR A 41 -5.23 -13.25 -0.55
N ARG A 42 -5.04 -13.28 0.75
CA ARG A 42 -5.96 -12.61 1.66
C ARG A 42 -5.60 -11.15 1.74
N VAL A 43 -6.63 -10.31 1.85
CA VAL A 43 -6.41 -8.88 1.93
C VAL A 43 -7.14 -8.29 3.12
N ILE A 44 -6.68 -7.14 3.58
CA ILE A 44 -7.30 -6.42 4.67
C ILE A 44 -7.72 -5.06 4.13
N SER A 45 -8.99 -4.73 4.34
CA SER A 45 -9.54 -3.48 3.82
C SER A 45 -8.75 -2.29 4.33
N GLY A 46 -8.37 -1.40 3.43
CA GLY A 46 -7.65 -0.19 3.78
C GLY A 46 -6.18 -0.38 4.08
N LYS A 47 -5.68 -1.60 3.93
CA LYS A 47 -4.27 -1.89 4.17
C LYS A 47 -3.71 -2.68 3.00
N LEU A 48 -2.41 -2.50 2.76
CA LEU A 48 -1.76 -3.17 1.65
C LEU A 48 -0.41 -3.68 2.14
N PRO A 49 -0.02 -4.89 1.76
CA PRO A 49 1.32 -5.37 2.16
C PRO A 49 2.38 -4.39 1.68
N THR A 50 3.27 -4.03 2.59
CA THR A 50 4.30 -3.04 2.29
C THR A 50 5.13 -3.45 1.08
N LYS A 51 5.46 -4.71 0.98
CA LYS A 51 6.26 -5.19 -0.14
C LYS A 51 5.55 -5.00 -1.46
N TYR A 52 4.25 -5.24 -1.49
CA TYR A 52 3.49 -5.08 -2.71
C TYR A 52 3.39 -3.61 -3.08
N PHE A 53 3.22 -2.77 -2.06
CA PHE A 53 3.17 -1.34 -2.27
C PHE A 53 4.48 -0.85 -2.88
N GLU A 54 5.60 -1.28 -2.32
CA GLU A 54 6.90 -0.87 -2.82
C GLU A 54 7.14 -1.37 -4.24
N GLU A 55 6.70 -2.56 -4.52
CA GLU A 55 6.86 -3.13 -5.85
C GLU A 55 6.10 -2.34 -6.90
N LYS A 56 4.89 -1.92 -6.58
CA LYS A 56 4.06 -1.21 -7.52
C LYS A 56 4.46 0.25 -7.69
N PHE A 57 5.09 0.82 -6.68
CA PHE A 57 5.52 2.21 -6.73
C PHE A 57 7.01 2.33 -6.53
N TYR A 58 7.72 1.42 -7.14
CA TYR A 58 9.16 1.32 -6.95
C TYR A 58 9.89 2.65 -7.12
N GLY A 59 9.66 3.32 -8.20
CA GLY A 59 10.35 4.59 -8.45
C GLY A 59 9.99 5.66 -7.44
N MET A 60 8.76 5.68 -6.99
CA MET A 60 8.29 6.68 -6.07
C MET A 60 8.75 6.41 -4.65
N ALA A 61 8.80 5.14 -4.28
CA ALA A 61 9.21 4.77 -2.93
C ALA A 61 10.66 5.13 -2.69
N VAL A 62 11.46 5.10 -3.72
CA VAL A 62 12.88 5.38 -3.60
C VAL A 62 13.17 6.86 -3.71
N GLY A 63 12.38 7.54 -4.49
CA GLY A 63 12.59 8.93 -4.85
C GLY A 63 12.60 9.95 -3.75
#